data_9b93b984f9f1cbadc2bf8cd090640b61
#
_entry.id   9b93b984f9f1cbadc2bf8cd090640b61
#
_cell.length_a   1.000
_cell.length_b   1.000
_cell.length_c   1.000
_cell.angle_alpha   90.00
_cell.angle_beta   90.00
_cell.angle_gamma   90.00
#
_symmetry.space_group_name_H-M   'P 1'
#
loop_
_entity.id
_entity.type
_entity.pdbx_description
1 polymer ?
#
loop_
_entity_poly.entity_id
_entity_poly.type
_entity_poly.pdbx_seq_one_letter_code
_entity_poly.pdbx_strand_id
1 'polypeptide(L)'
;MYEALYVPFKGNINTMSVLMKGNVEGHIFYADARGYGSSLEAKLKGDGISTDVYKNLVNSVNDNLQPLHRWAEMKAKYLGVEKIKPFDTYAPLADSTVVYTYEEAQEMILDALDPLLSSNEGELRDFTEKMYNENLIDVFESQGKQSGAYMSSTWGLPPRIKLNFSGTLDDIFTLAHELGHAYHSYLSQKNQPYATYRYTTFNAEAAAIATEALLMDHLLANAKNDDEKAFLIQNYIQSIGSTYYRQTRFAEFELLIHEAAENGQILTEDFLTESFGEMYSRYWGPFMEITEEEAYSWSRIPHF
;
A
#
# COMPACT_ATOMS: atom_id res chain seq x y z
N MET A 1 -3.60 12.17 -21.45
CA MET A 1 -3.64 12.51 -20.00
C MET A 1 -2.54 11.79 -19.23
N TYR A 2 -2.37 10.48 -19.40
CA TYR A 2 -1.33 9.68 -18.74
C TYR A 2 0.09 10.22 -18.99
N GLU A 3 0.51 10.35 -20.26
CA GLU A 3 1.81 10.91 -20.63
C GLU A 3 2.02 12.34 -20.08
N ALA A 4 0.98 13.17 -20.08
CA ALA A 4 1.05 14.54 -19.58
C ALA A 4 1.40 14.60 -18.08
N LEU A 5 1.05 13.57 -17.29
CA LEU A 5 1.43 13.47 -15.89
C LEU A 5 2.95 13.38 -15.70
N TYR A 6 3.66 12.74 -16.63
CA TYR A 6 5.11 12.52 -16.53
C TYR A 6 5.96 13.66 -17.11
N VAL A 7 5.39 14.57 -17.89
CA VAL A 7 6.14 15.69 -18.50
C VAL A 7 6.96 16.49 -17.48
N PRO A 8 6.42 16.92 -16.32
CA PRO A 8 7.21 17.67 -15.34
C PRO A 8 8.31 16.83 -14.69
N PHE A 9 8.09 15.53 -14.51
CA PHE A 9 9.10 14.62 -13.94
C PHE A 9 10.24 14.40 -14.93
N LYS A 10 9.91 14.06 -16.19
CA LYS A 10 10.89 13.90 -17.26
C LYS A 10 11.70 15.18 -17.48
N GLY A 11 11.06 16.36 -17.44
CA GLY A 11 11.73 17.65 -17.56
C GLY A 11 12.69 17.98 -16.42
N ASN A 12 12.54 17.33 -15.26
CA ASN A 12 13.39 17.54 -14.08
C ASN A 12 14.17 16.27 -13.65
N ILE A 13 14.27 15.28 -14.53
CA ILE A 13 14.79 13.96 -14.16
C ILE A 13 16.21 13.99 -13.58
N ASN A 14 17.08 14.84 -14.13
CA ASN A 14 18.43 15.04 -13.60
C ASN A 14 18.41 15.58 -12.17
N THR A 15 17.51 16.52 -11.87
CA THR A 15 17.34 17.04 -10.50
C THR A 15 16.86 15.94 -9.56
N MET A 16 15.87 15.14 -10.01
CA MET A 16 15.36 14.03 -9.22
C MET A 16 16.43 12.97 -8.96
N SER A 17 17.28 12.65 -9.97
CA SER A 17 18.38 11.68 -9.76
C SER A 17 19.43 12.19 -8.77
N VAL A 18 19.76 13.48 -8.78
CA VAL A 18 20.68 14.08 -7.81
C VAL A 18 20.08 14.06 -6.39
N LEU A 19 18.79 14.34 -6.25
CA LEU A 19 18.11 14.26 -4.95
C LEU A 19 18.07 12.81 -4.43
N MET A 20 17.73 11.85 -5.29
CA MET A 20 17.76 10.41 -4.94
C MET A 20 19.15 9.98 -4.49
N LYS A 21 20.19 10.32 -5.29
CA LYS A 21 21.58 10.05 -4.93
C LYS A 21 21.94 10.64 -3.57
N GLY A 22 21.59 11.91 -3.32
CA GLY A 22 21.89 12.56 -2.05
C GLY A 22 21.21 11.90 -0.86
N ASN A 23 19.96 11.41 -1.04
CA ASN A 23 19.23 10.66 -0.04
C ASN A 23 19.93 9.33 0.28
N VAL A 24 20.28 8.55 -0.75
CA VAL A 24 20.99 7.26 -0.60
C VAL A 24 22.37 7.46 0.04
N GLU A 25 23.16 8.44 -0.40
CA GLU A 25 24.45 8.77 0.20
C GLU A 25 24.32 9.18 1.68
N GLY A 26 23.24 9.88 2.04
CA GLY A 26 22.93 10.21 3.44
C GLY A 26 22.67 8.96 4.29
N HIS A 27 21.96 7.97 3.76
CA HIS A 27 21.72 6.69 4.44
C HIS A 27 23.01 5.89 4.61
N ILE A 28 23.86 5.83 3.57
CA ILE A 28 25.17 5.17 3.61
C ILE A 28 26.07 5.85 4.65
N PHE A 29 26.16 7.18 4.62
CA PHE A 29 26.93 7.93 5.62
C PHE A 29 26.47 7.63 7.05
N TYR A 30 25.15 7.57 7.28
CA TYR A 30 24.60 7.22 8.60
C TYR A 30 25.00 5.80 9.02
N ALA A 31 24.88 4.83 8.11
CA ALA A 31 25.26 3.44 8.37
C ALA A 31 26.74 3.33 8.74
N ASP A 32 27.62 3.92 7.93
CA ASP A 32 29.08 3.93 8.14
C ASP A 32 29.46 4.61 9.47
N ALA A 33 28.91 5.80 9.73
CA ALA A 33 29.20 6.57 10.94
C ALA A 33 28.76 5.84 12.23
N ARG A 34 27.80 4.92 12.13
CA ARG A 34 27.30 4.11 13.23
C ARG A 34 27.87 2.70 13.27
N GLY A 35 28.72 2.33 12.30
CA GLY A 35 29.39 1.03 12.22
C GLY A 35 28.47 -0.13 11.79
N TYR A 36 27.42 0.15 11.04
CA TYR A 36 26.58 -0.88 10.40
C TYR A 36 27.26 -1.39 9.13
N GLY A 37 26.98 -2.64 8.77
CA GLY A 37 27.52 -3.27 7.56
C GLY A 37 26.84 -2.83 6.27
N SER A 38 25.65 -2.21 6.35
CA SER A 38 24.91 -1.66 5.21
C SER A 38 23.80 -0.70 5.66
N SER A 39 23.29 0.09 4.73
CA SER A 39 22.10 0.96 4.94
C SER A 39 20.88 0.14 5.33
N LEU A 40 20.68 -1.04 4.71
CA LEU A 40 19.60 -1.96 5.06
C LEU A 40 19.70 -2.43 6.51
N GLU A 41 20.89 -2.84 6.97
CA GLU A 41 21.09 -3.23 8.38
C GLU A 41 20.80 -2.06 9.31
N ALA A 42 21.30 -0.87 9.01
CA ALA A 42 21.06 0.32 9.81
C ALA A 42 19.57 0.64 9.96
N LYS A 43 18.78 0.47 8.89
CA LYS A 43 17.34 0.71 8.89
C LYS A 43 16.57 -0.32 9.71
N LEU A 44 16.87 -1.60 9.55
CA LEU A 44 16.12 -2.69 10.17
C LEU A 44 16.50 -2.95 11.62
N LYS A 45 17.68 -2.56 12.02
CA LYS A 45 18.22 -2.82 13.38
C LYS A 45 17.36 -2.23 14.49
N GLY A 46 16.78 -1.05 14.25
CA GLY A 46 15.92 -0.37 15.22
C GLY A 46 14.67 -1.17 15.57
N ASP A 47 14.15 -1.92 14.60
CA ASP A 47 12.95 -2.77 14.74
C ASP A 47 13.31 -4.23 15.08
N GLY A 48 14.61 -4.55 15.22
CA GLY A 48 15.08 -5.91 15.53
C GLY A 48 14.89 -6.91 14.37
N ILE A 49 14.77 -6.44 13.13
CA ILE A 49 14.50 -7.27 11.95
C ILE A 49 15.82 -7.63 11.28
N SER A 50 16.00 -8.92 10.93
CA SER A 50 17.13 -9.37 10.13
C SER A 50 17.01 -8.89 8.68
N THR A 51 18.14 -8.54 8.06
CA THR A 51 18.22 -8.24 6.62
C THR A 51 17.75 -9.41 5.76
N ASP A 52 17.86 -10.64 6.25
CA ASP A 52 17.39 -11.83 5.55
C ASP A 52 15.86 -11.85 5.38
N VAL A 53 15.11 -11.30 6.34
CA VAL A 53 13.64 -11.18 6.22
C VAL A 53 13.27 -10.34 5.01
N TYR A 54 13.94 -9.18 4.85
CA TYR A 54 13.74 -8.30 3.72
C TYR A 54 14.11 -8.96 2.39
N LYS A 55 15.31 -9.54 2.33
CA LYS A 55 15.81 -10.21 1.12
C LYS A 55 14.97 -11.42 0.74
N ASN A 56 14.52 -12.21 1.72
CA ASN A 56 13.65 -13.34 1.49
C ASN A 56 12.27 -12.92 0.97
N LEU A 57 11.71 -11.79 1.43
CA LEU A 57 10.47 -11.27 0.87
C LEU A 57 10.64 -10.93 -0.62
N VAL A 58 11.68 -10.18 -0.97
CA VAL A 58 11.98 -9.82 -2.37
C VAL A 58 12.15 -11.06 -3.23
N ASN A 59 12.94 -12.02 -2.77
CA ASN A 59 13.18 -13.28 -3.50
C ASN A 59 11.88 -14.08 -3.66
N SER A 60 11.12 -14.27 -2.59
CA SER A 60 9.87 -15.03 -2.61
C SER A 60 8.84 -14.42 -3.57
N VAL A 61 8.78 -13.10 -3.66
CA VAL A 61 7.87 -12.42 -4.61
C VAL A 61 8.37 -12.63 -6.04
N ASN A 62 9.67 -12.49 -6.29
CA ASN A 62 10.25 -12.71 -7.62
C ASN A 62 10.07 -14.14 -8.11
N ASP A 63 10.18 -15.13 -7.22
CA ASP A 63 9.95 -16.55 -7.55
C ASP A 63 8.46 -16.85 -7.84
N ASN A 64 7.55 -15.95 -7.45
CA ASN A 64 6.10 -16.14 -7.54
C ASN A 64 5.39 -15.01 -8.31
N LEU A 65 5.96 -14.51 -9.40
CA LEU A 65 5.34 -13.49 -10.27
C LEU A 65 4.25 -14.05 -11.21
N GLN A 66 4.17 -15.38 -11.39
CA GLN A 66 3.22 -16.00 -12.33
C GLN A 66 1.75 -15.61 -12.10
N PRO A 67 1.22 -15.50 -10.86
CA PRO A 67 -0.16 -15.05 -10.66
C PRO A 67 -0.40 -13.65 -11.21
N LEU A 68 0.54 -12.72 -11.04
CA LEU A 68 0.46 -11.37 -11.60
C LEU A 68 0.49 -11.38 -13.12
N HIS A 69 1.36 -12.20 -13.74
CA HIS A 69 1.40 -12.37 -15.19
C HIS A 69 0.09 -12.92 -15.75
N ARG A 70 -0.50 -13.94 -15.08
CA ARG A 70 -1.81 -14.51 -15.46
C ARG A 70 -2.92 -13.48 -15.36
N TRP A 71 -2.90 -12.63 -14.35
CA TRP A 71 -3.87 -11.56 -14.22
C TRP A 71 -3.74 -10.55 -15.37
N ALA A 72 -2.51 -10.14 -15.73
CA ALA A 72 -2.25 -9.25 -16.86
C ALA A 72 -2.73 -9.87 -18.18
N GLU A 73 -2.49 -11.17 -18.41
CA GLU A 73 -2.97 -11.92 -19.56
C GLU A 73 -4.51 -11.94 -19.63
N MET A 74 -5.16 -12.25 -18.51
CA MET A 74 -6.62 -12.28 -18.41
C MET A 74 -7.20 -10.89 -18.73
N LYS A 75 -6.60 -9.84 -18.16
CA LYS A 75 -7.01 -8.46 -18.38
C LYS A 75 -6.86 -8.04 -19.84
N ALA A 76 -5.74 -8.40 -20.50
CA ALA A 76 -5.52 -8.15 -21.91
C ALA A 76 -6.60 -8.82 -22.80
N LYS A 77 -6.91 -10.09 -22.50
CA LYS A 77 -7.99 -10.83 -23.19
C LYS A 77 -9.35 -10.17 -23.00
N TYR A 78 -9.68 -9.74 -21.80
CA TYR A 78 -10.95 -9.07 -21.51
C TYR A 78 -11.07 -7.74 -22.27
N LEU A 79 -10.01 -6.93 -22.28
CA LEU A 79 -9.97 -5.65 -22.97
C LEU A 79 -9.84 -5.77 -24.49
N GLY A 80 -9.58 -6.98 -25.02
CA GLY A 80 -9.40 -7.22 -26.46
C GLY A 80 -8.10 -6.62 -27.01
N VAL A 81 -7.06 -6.51 -26.19
CA VAL A 81 -5.74 -5.99 -26.58
C VAL A 81 -4.68 -7.09 -26.48
N GLU A 82 -3.59 -6.96 -27.22
CA GLU A 82 -2.47 -7.90 -27.16
C GLU A 82 -1.71 -7.79 -25.83
N LYS A 83 -1.48 -6.56 -25.40
CA LYS A 83 -0.84 -6.23 -24.13
C LYS A 83 -1.59 -5.08 -23.46
N ILE A 84 -1.69 -5.15 -22.16
CA ILE A 84 -2.20 -4.02 -21.37
C ILE A 84 -1.11 -2.96 -21.17
N LYS A 85 -1.52 -1.73 -20.96
CA LYS A 85 -0.66 -0.63 -20.51
C LYS A 85 -0.87 -0.40 -19.00
N PRO A 86 0.05 0.26 -18.31
CA PRO A 86 -0.06 0.49 -16.87
C PRO A 86 -1.40 1.10 -16.44
N PHE A 87 -1.96 2.03 -17.22
CA PHE A 87 -3.27 2.63 -16.94
C PHE A 87 -4.47 1.69 -17.17
N ASP A 88 -4.33 0.64 -17.97
CA ASP A 88 -5.38 -0.35 -18.19
C ASP A 88 -5.62 -1.21 -16.94
N THR A 89 -4.67 -1.23 -16.01
CA THR A 89 -4.84 -1.93 -14.72
C THR A 89 -6.04 -1.39 -13.94
N TYR A 90 -6.39 -0.12 -14.12
CA TYR A 90 -7.53 0.54 -13.49
C TYR A 90 -8.86 0.38 -14.25
N ALA A 91 -8.83 -0.14 -15.49
CA ALA A 91 -10.05 -0.36 -16.25
C ALA A 91 -10.91 -1.43 -15.54
N PRO A 92 -12.20 -1.18 -15.26
CA PRO A 92 -13.05 -2.15 -14.59
C PRO A 92 -13.31 -3.37 -15.50
N LEU A 93 -13.34 -4.57 -14.91
CA LEU A 93 -13.75 -5.80 -15.59
C LEU A 93 -15.26 -6.04 -15.43
N ALA A 94 -15.88 -5.40 -14.45
CA ALA A 94 -17.32 -5.39 -14.23
C ALA A 94 -17.74 -3.99 -13.81
N ASP A 95 -18.85 -3.51 -14.34
CA ASP A 95 -19.38 -2.21 -13.96
C ASP A 95 -20.03 -2.29 -12.58
N SER A 96 -19.58 -1.46 -11.65
CA SER A 96 -20.34 -1.17 -10.45
C SER A 96 -20.47 0.35 -10.31
N THR A 97 -21.71 0.80 -10.44
CA THR A 97 -22.08 2.21 -10.21
C THR A 97 -22.70 2.40 -8.81
N VAL A 98 -22.57 1.39 -7.95
CA VAL A 98 -23.13 1.47 -6.59
C VAL A 98 -22.36 2.51 -5.80
N VAL A 99 -23.10 3.45 -5.25
CA VAL A 99 -22.61 4.46 -4.32
C VAL A 99 -23.22 4.18 -2.97
N TYR A 100 -22.39 4.13 -1.94
CA TYR A 100 -22.80 3.83 -0.57
C TYR A 100 -22.81 5.12 0.25
N THR A 101 -23.77 5.28 1.12
CA THR A 101 -23.71 6.30 2.16
C THR A 101 -22.69 5.91 3.23
N TYR A 102 -22.29 6.88 4.03
CA TYR A 102 -21.36 6.58 5.14
C TYR A 102 -22.00 5.68 6.20
N GLU A 103 -23.30 5.84 6.43
CA GLU A 103 -24.09 5.01 7.34
C GLU A 103 -24.16 3.56 6.85
N GLU A 104 -24.41 3.34 5.55
CA GLU A 104 -24.36 1.99 4.97
C GLU A 104 -22.97 1.35 5.08
N ALA A 105 -21.92 2.13 4.90
CA ALA A 105 -20.55 1.66 5.11
C ALA A 105 -20.28 1.25 6.57
N GLN A 106 -20.80 2.02 7.53
CA GLN A 106 -20.69 1.68 8.97
C GLN A 106 -21.38 0.36 9.29
N GLU A 107 -22.65 0.19 8.83
CA GLU A 107 -23.40 -1.05 9.05
C GLU A 107 -22.68 -2.26 8.42
N MET A 108 -22.22 -2.12 7.17
CA MET A 108 -21.48 -3.17 6.47
C MET A 108 -20.21 -3.59 7.21
N ILE A 109 -19.46 -2.63 7.74
CA ILE A 109 -18.23 -2.90 8.50
C ILE A 109 -18.56 -3.57 9.84
N LEU A 110 -19.59 -3.10 10.56
CA LEU A 110 -20.00 -3.72 11.82
C LEU A 110 -20.43 -5.18 11.65
N ASP A 111 -21.13 -5.49 10.54
CA ASP A 111 -21.54 -6.86 10.22
C ASP A 111 -20.33 -7.71 9.78
N ALA A 112 -19.49 -7.19 8.89
CA ALA A 112 -18.33 -7.91 8.38
C ALA A 112 -17.29 -8.22 9.47
N LEU A 113 -17.08 -7.30 10.37
CA LEU A 113 -16.10 -7.43 11.45
C LEU A 113 -16.67 -8.04 12.73
N ASP A 114 -17.95 -8.47 12.74
CA ASP A 114 -18.58 -9.04 13.94
C ASP A 114 -17.76 -10.12 14.65
N PRO A 115 -17.10 -11.08 13.94
CA PRO A 115 -16.27 -12.08 14.61
C PRO A 115 -15.12 -11.48 15.44
N LEU A 116 -14.59 -10.34 15.00
CA LEU A 116 -13.56 -9.59 15.72
C LEU A 116 -14.19 -8.71 16.82
N LEU A 117 -15.25 -7.98 16.48
CA LEU A 117 -15.87 -6.98 17.33
C LEU A 117 -16.59 -7.58 18.54
N SER A 118 -17.16 -8.80 18.38
CA SER A 118 -17.82 -9.54 19.46
C SER A 118 -16.84 -10.29 20.37
N SER A 119 -15.56 -10.33 19.99
CA SER A 119 -14.53 -10.90 20.85
C SER A 119 -14.31 -10.04 22.10
N ASN A 120 -13.75 -10.62 23.16
CA ASN A 120 -13.42 -9.90 24.39
C ASN A 120 -14.59 -9.07 24.94
N GLU A 121 -15.76 -9.71 25.10
CA GLU A 121 -16.98 -9.12 25.66
C GLU A 121 -17.53 -7.92 24.87
N GLY A 122 -17.19 -7.81 23.57
CA GLY A 122 -17.66 -6.74 22.70
C GLY A 122 -16.91 -5.42 22.82
N GLU A 123 -15.78 -5.41 23.49
CA GLU A 123 -14.98 -4.19 23.72
C GLU A 123 -14.65 -3.41 22.44
N LEU A 124 -14.28 -4.12 21.36
CA LEU A 124 -13.95 -3.46 20.10
C LEU A 124 -15.21 -2.92 19.39
N ARG A 125 -16.37 -3.54 19.63
CA ARG A 125 -17.65 -3.01 19.14
C ARG A 125 -17.98 -1.68 19.81
N ASP A 126 -17.92 -1.63 21.14
CA ASP A 126 -18.16 -0.40 21.91
C ASP A 126 -17.18 0.71 21.48
N PHE A 127 -15.92 0.35 21.26
CA PHE A 127 -14.92 1.29 20.75
C PHE A 127 -15.25 1.81 19.35
N THR A 128 -15.70 0.93 18.43
CA THR A 128 -16.08 1.30 17.08
C THR A 128 -17.28 2.25 17.05
N GLU A 129 -18.33 1.91 17.82
CA GLU A 129 -19.53 2.75 17.98
C GLU A 129 -19.17 4.12 18.57
N LYS A 130 -18.25 4.16 19.53
CA LYS A 130 -17.70 5.42 20.05
C LYS A 130 -17.00 6.24 18.97
N MET A 131 -16.18 5.61 18.12
CA MET A 131 -15.49 6.32 17.03
C MET A 131 -16.49 6.95 16.06
N TYR A 132 -17.59 6.26 15.76
CA TYR A 132 -18.63 6.76 14.88
C TYR A 132 -19.44 7.91 15.49
N ASN A 133 -19.74 7.83 16.80
CA ASN A 133 -20.66 8.76 17.47
C ASN A 133 -19.96 10.00 18.05
N GLU A 134 -18.64 9.96 18.35
CA GLU A 134 -17.92 11.05 19.03
C GLU A 134 -17.05 11.91 18.09
N ASN A 135 -17.32 11.91 16.78
CA ASN A 135 -16.54 12.67 15.78
C ASN A 135 -15.02 12.35 15.81
N LEU A 136 -14.68 11.08 16.03
CA LEU A 136 -13.29 10.62 15.98
C LEU A 136 -12.84 10.30 14.55
N ILE A 137 -13.74 10.35 13.57
CA ILE A 137 -13.50 10.15 12.15
C ILE A 137 -13.87 11.42 11.40
N ASP A 138 -12.89 12.03 10.73
CA ASP A 138 -13.09 13.15 9.79
C ASP A 138 -13.35 12.55 8.39
N VAL A 139 -14.62 12.48 8.00
CA VAL A 139 -15.12 11.60 6.95
C VAL A 139 -14.97 12.21 5.55
N PHE A 140 -15.52 13.41 5.33
CA PHE A 140 -15.75 13.92 3.98
C PHE A 140 -14.62 14.83 3.50
N GLU A 141 -14.51 14.94 2.17
CA GLU A 141 -13.66 15.92 1.52
C GLU A 141 -14.05 17.36 1.89
N SER A 142 -13.05 18.21 2.06
CA SER A 142 -13.25 19.64 2.29
C SER A 142 -12.12 20.47 1.68
N GLN A 143 -12.37 21.75 1.46
CA GLN A 143 -11.37 22.64 0.87
C GLN A 143 -10.10 22.71 1.74
N GLY A 144 -8.96 22.42 1.13
CA GLY A 144 -7.65 22.40 1.80
C GLY A 144 -7.30 21.10 2.52
N LYS A 145 -8.23 20.14 2.62
CA LYS A 145 -7.98 18.81 3.15
C LYS A 145 -7.14 18.01 2.14
N GLN A 146 -6.04 17.43 2.58
CA GLN A 146 -5.18 16.60 1.75
C GLN A 146 -5.90 15.30 1.36
N SER A 147 -5.62 14.79 0.16
CA SER A 147 -6.10 13.48 -0.30
C SER A 147 -5.58 12.33 0.56
N GLY A 148 -6.12 11.13 0.33
CA GLY A 148 -5.77 9.90 1.06
C GLY A 148 -6.46 9.80 2.42
N ALA A 149 -6.12 8.75 3.15
CA ALA A 149 -6.62 8.44 4.49
C ALA A 149 -5.45 8.16 5.43
N TYR A 150 -5.66 8.30 6.73
CA TYR A 150 -4.73 7.82 7.75
C TYR A 150 -5.39 7.77 9.12
N MET A 151 -4.91 6.85 9.94
CA MET A 151 -5.16 6.83 11.38
C MET A 151 -4.01 7.52 12.14
N SER A 152 -4.35 8.24 13.19
CA SER A 152 -3.40 8.86 14.11
C SER A 152 -3.74 8.52 15.55
N SER A 153 -2.75 8.17 16.34
CA SER A 153 -2.93 7.90 17.77
C SER A 153 -1.89 8.61 18.63
N THR A 154 -2.33 9.01 19.81
CA THR A 154 -1.47 9.61 20.85
C THR A 154 -1.79 8.96 22.17
N TRP A 155 -0.78 8.64 22.97
CA TRP A 155 -0.97 8.03 24.29
C TRP A 155 -1.98 8.77 25.14
N GLY A 156 -2.93 8.01 25.70
CA GLY A 156 -3.98 8.54 26.57
C GLY A 156 -5.13 9.23 25.86
N LEU A 157 -5.12 9.27 24.53
CA LEU A 157 -6.23 9.78 23.72
C LEU A 157 -6.75 8.68 22.78
N PRO A 158 -8.05 8.70 22.45
CA PRO A 158 -8.58 7.77 21.46
C PRO A 158 -7.94 8.03 20.10
N PRO A 159 -7.69 6.98 19.30
CA PRO A 159 -7.29 7.11 17.91
C PRO A 159 -8.27 7.98 17.11
N ARG A 160 -7.76 8.64 16.08
CA ARG A 160 -8.56 9.45 15.14
C ARG A 160 -8.27 9.02 13.73
N ILE A 161 -9.28 9.02 12.90
CA ILE A 161 -9.19 8.66 11.49
C ILE A 161 -9.53 9.89 10.63
N LYS A 162 -8.77 10.07 9.57
CA LYS A 162 -9.06 11.05 8.51
C LYS A 162 -9.31 10.29 7.21
N LEU A 163 -10.43 10.59 6.55
CA LEU A 163 -10.84 10.02 5.26
C LEU A 163 -11.10 11.13 4.23
N ASN A 164 -11.35 10.72 2.99
CA ASN A 164 -11.99 11.53 1.95
C ASN A 164 -13.06 10.64 1.29
N PHE A 165 -14.08 10.28 2.06
CA PHE A 165 -15.11 9.34 1.68
C PHE A 165 -16.02 9.91 0.57
N SER A 166 -16.15 9.21 -0.54
CA SER A 166 -16.95 9.56 -1.71
C SER A 166 -18.05 8.53 -2.02
N GLY A 167 -18.11 7.45 -1.25
CA GLY A 167 -19.13 6.41 -1.35
C GLY A 167 -18.77 5.24 -2.27
N THR A 168 -17.51 5.11 -2.67
CA THR A 168 -17.07 3.95 -3.44
C THR A 168 -16.83 2.74 -2.54
N LEU A 169 -16.79 1.54 -3.14
CA LEU A 169 -16.40 0.33 -2.41
C LEU A 169 -14.98 0.46 -1.85
N ASP A 170 -14.07 1.10 -2.57
CA ASP A 170 -12.70 1.35 -2.13
C ASP A 170 -12.64 2.23 -0.86
N ASP A 171 -13.55 3.20 -0.73
CA ASP A 171 -13.66 4.00 0.50
C ASP A 171 -14.12 3.17 1.71
N ILE A 172 -14.96 2.14 1.49
CA ILE A 172 -15.38 1.23 2.57
C ILE A 172 -14.20 0.38 3.02
N PHE A 173 -13.41 -0.16 2.09
CA PHE A 173 -12.16 -0.86 2.41
C PHE A 173 -11.16 0.05 3.12
N THR A 174 -11.03 1.29 2.67
CA THR A 174 -10.19 2.31 3.32
C THR A 174 -10.64 2.56 4.77
N LEU A 175 -11.94 2.71 5.02
CA LEU A 175 -12.46 2.86 6.38
C LEU A 175 -12.16 1.63 7.25
N ALA A 176 -12.36 0.41 6.71
CA ALA A 176 -12.04 -0.83 7.42
C ALA A 176 -10.53 -0.93 7.73
N HIS A 177 -9.67 -0.53 6.79
CA HIS A 177 -8.22 -0.45 6.95
C HIS A 177 -7.83 0.48 8.12
N GLU A 178 -8.31 1.71 8.10
CA GLU A 178 -8.01 2.70 9.15
C GLU A 178 -8.56 2.29 10.52
N LEU A 179 -9.71 1.60 10.55
CA LEU A 179 -10.23 1.01 11.78
C LEU A 179 -9.33 -0.11 12.30
N GLY A 180 -8.73 -0.93 11.43
CA GLY A 180 -7.74 -1.93 11.81
C GLY A 180 -6.54 -1.32 12.54
N HIS A 181 -6.00 -0.21 12.02
CA HIS A 181 -4.97 0.57 12.71
C HIS A 181 -5.47 1.15 14.06
N ALA A 182 -6.72 1.63 14.10
CA ALA A 182 -7.30 2.16 15.32
C ALA A 182 -7.46 1.08 16.39
N TYR A 183 -7.90 -0.13 16.05
CA TYR A 183 -7.98 -1.27 16.96
C TYR A 183 -6.61 -1.67 17.49
N HIS A 184 -5.61 -1.76 16.62
CA HIS A 184 -4.24 -2.07 17.02
C HIS A 184 -3.71 -1.04 18.01
N SER A 185 -3.86 0.24 17.72
CA SER A 185 -3.40 1.33 18.58
C SER A 185 -4.16 1.38 19.90
N TYR A 186 -5.48 1.18 19.88
CA TYR A 186 -6.32 1.13 21.08
C TYR A 186 -5.90 -0.01 22.00
N LEU A 187 -5.78 -1.23 21.49
CA LEU A 187 -5.38 -2.40 22.26
C LEU A 187 -3.94 -2.28 22.76
N SER A 188 -3.05 -1.71 21.96
CA SER A 188 -1.66 -1.48 22.36
C SER A 188 -1.58 -0.49 23.52
N GLN A 189 -2.28 0.65 23.45
CA GLN A 189 -2.33 1.62 24.54
C GLN A 189 -2.93 1.05 25.83
N LYS A 190 -3.92 0.16 25.68
CA LYS A 190 -4.57 -0.48 26.83
C LYS A 190 -3.68 -1.49 27.54
N ASN A 191 -2.92 -2.27 26.78
CA ASN A 191 -2.21 -3.44 27.29
C ASN A 191 -0.70 -3.22 27.48
N GLN A 192 -0.15 -2.11 26.97
CA GLN A 192 1.27 -1.79 27.09
C GLN A 192 1.47 -0.51 27.91
N PRO A 193 2.56 -0.36 28.64
CA PRO A 193 2.92 0.91 29.26
C PRO A 193 3.37 1.94 28.21
N TYR A 194 3.35 3.21 28.56
CA TYR A 194 3.78 4.33 27.70
C TYR A 194 5.11 4.10 26.98
N ALA A 195 6.07 3.46 27.65
CA ALA A 195 7.40 3.23 27.07
C ALA A 195 7.42 2.22 25.90
N THR A 196 6.42 1.34 25.80
CA THR A 196 6.39 0.22 24.83
C THR A 196 5.10 0.10 24.02
N TYR A 197 4.15 1.05 24.13
CA TYR A 197 2.89 0.96 23.42
C TYR A 197 3.01 1.15 21.89
N ARG A 198 4.09 1.77 21.44
CA ARG A 198 4.33 1.96 20.01
C ARG A 198 4.80 0.64 19.39
N TYR A 199 4.08 0.21 18.39
CA TYR A 199 4.47 -0.94 17.58
C TYR A 199 5.32 -0.51 16.38
N THR A 200 6.09 -1.46 15.83
CA THR A 200 6.97 -1.18 14.68
C THR A 200 6.16 -1.02 13.39
N THR A 201 6.70 -0.28 12.42
CA THR A 201 6.12 -0.15 11.07
C THR A 201 5.92 -1.53 10.43
N PHE A 202 6.78 -2.49 10.70
CA PHE A 202 6.68 -3.87 10.20
C PHE A 202 5.36 -4.56 10.58
N ASN A 203 4.84 -4.28 11.79
CA ASN A 203 3.60 -4.87 12.29
C ASN A 203 2.35 -4.00 12.03
N ALA A 204 2.55 -2.76 11.59
CA ALA A 204 1.46 -1.78 11.51
C ALA A 204 0.33 -2.25 10.58
N GLU A 205 0.67 -2.73 9.38
CA GLU A 205 -0.31 -3.11 8.37
C GLU A 205 -1.02 -4.45 8.64
N ALA A 206 -0.49 -5.28 9.53
CA ALA A 206 -1.07 -6.60 9.79
C ALA A 206 -2.53 -6.53 10.28
N ALA A 207 -2.83 -5.58 11.17
CA ALA A 207 -4.18 -5.39 11.68
C ALA A 207 -5.11 -4.78 10.60
N ALA A 208 -4.62 -3.80 9.85
CA ALA A 208 -5.38 -3.15 8.79
C ALA A 208 -5.74 -4.12 7.65
N ILE A 209 -4.78 -4.90 7.18
CA ILE A 209 -5.02 -5.92 6.14
C ILE A 209 -5.95 -7.04 6.65
N ALA A 210 -5.89 -7.40 7.93
CA ALA A 210 -6.79 -8.38 8.50
C ALA A 210 -8.25 -7.90 8.50
N THR A 211 -8.52 -6.64 8.79
CA THR A 211 -9.88 -6.07 8.73
C THR A 211 -10.39 -5.99 7.28
N GLU A 212 -9.54 -5.63 6.32
CA GLU A 212 -9.90 -5.69 4.90
C GLU A 212 -10.24 -7.12 4.46
N ALA A 213 -9.48 -8.13 4.90
CA ALA A 213 -9.74 -9.52 4.57
C ALA A 213 -11.09 -10.01 5.13
N LEU A 214 -11.42 -9.67 6.38
CA LEU A 214 -12.72 -9.99 6.97
C LEU A 214 -13.87 -9.32 6.21
N LEU A 215 -13.71 -8.05 5.82
CA LEU A 215 -14.68 -7.35 4.99
C LEU A 215 -14.86 -8.04 3.64
N MET A 216 -13.78 -8.41 2.97
CA MET A 216 -13.83 -9.10 1.69
C MET A 216 -14.53 -10.46 1.79
N ASP A 217 -14.20 -11.25 2.81
CA ASP A 217 -14.85 -12.56 3.05
C ASP A 217 -16.35 -12.40 3.26
N HIS A 218 -16.75 -11.41 4.06
CA HIS A 218 -18.17 -11.12 4.29
C HIS A 218 -18.89 -10.72 2.99
N LEU A 219 -18.31 -9.82 2.21
CA LEU A 219 -18.88 -9.36 0.95
C LEU A 219 -19.01 -10.50 -0.07
N LEU A 220 -17.97 -11.35 -0.21
CA LEU A 220 -17.99 -12.50 -1.11
C LEU A 220 -19.04 -13.55 -0.70
N ALA A 221 -19.23 -13.76 0.60
CA ALA A 221 -20.23 -14.69 1.11
C ALA A 221 -21.67 -14.19 0.87
N ASN A 222 -21.87 -12.87 0.81
CA ASN A 222 -23.18 -12.23 0.64
C ASN A 222 -23.43 -11.67 -0.77
N ALA A 223 -22.54 -11.93 -1.73
CA ALA A 223 -22.67 -11.46 -3.11
C ALA A 223 -23.96 -12.01 -3.76
N LYS A 224 -24.75 -11.12 -4.35
CA LYS A 224 -26.10 -11.41 -4.86
C LYS A 224 -26.11 -12.19 -6.17
N ASN A 225 -25.04 -12.08 -6.96
CA ASN A 225 -24.88 -12.70 -8.27
C ASN A 225 -23.42 -12.82 -8.67
N ASP A 226 -23.16 -13.51 -9.79
CA ASP A 226 -21.81 -13.76 -10.29
C ASP A 226 -21.08 -12.46 -10.74
N ASP A 227 -21.81 -11.44 -11.22
CA ASP A 227 -21.21 -10.17 -11.65
C ASP A 227 -20.68 -9.39 -10.44
N GLU A 228 -21.47 -9.31 -9.36
CA GLU A 228 -21.03 -8.70 -8.10
C GLU A 228 -19.82 -9.46 -7.52
N LYS A 229 -19.87 -10.78 -7.54
CA LYS A 229 -18.75 -11.61 -7.09
C LYS A 229 -17.49 -11.41 -7.93
N ALA A 230 -17.62 -11.32 -9.25
CA ALA A 230 -16.50 -11.03 -10.15
C ALA A 230 -15.90 -9.65 -9.88
N PHE A 231 -16.74 -8.65 -9.63
CA PHE A 231 -16.30 -7.30 -9.26
C PHE A 231 -15.51 -7.29 -7.94
N LEU A 232 -16.00 -7.98 -6.90
CA LEU A 232 -15.29 -8.10 -5.62
C LEU A 232 -13.94 -8.81 -5.77
N ILE A 233 -13.91 -9.93 -6.51
CA ILE A 233 -12.68 -10.68 -6.77
C ILE A 233 -11.67 -9.80 -7.53
N GLN A 234 -12.12 -9.03 -8.52
CA GLN A 234 -11.24 -8.09 -9.23
C GLN A 234 -10.61 -7.07 -8.29
N ASN A 235 -11.42 -6.44 -7.43
CA ASN A 235 -10.91 -5.47 -6.45
C ASN A 235 -9.90 -6.12 -5.50
N TYR A 236 -10.15 -7.35 -5.05
CA TYR A 236 -9.22 -8.07 -4.19
C TYR A 236 -7.88 -8.37 -4.88
N ILE A 237 -7.91 -8.84 -6.13
CA ILE A 237 -6.69 -9.07 -6.92
C ILE A 237 -5.94 -7.74 -7.12
N GLN A 238 -6.64 -6.65 -7.37
CA GLN A 238 -6.04 -5.32 -7.52
C GLN A 238 -5.41 -4.81 -6.22
N SER A 239 -6.05 -5.05 -5.07
CA SER A 239 -5.49 -4.76 -3.75
C SER A 239 -4.20 -5.55 -3.50
N ILE A 240 -4.18 -6.86 -3.77
CA ILE A 240 -2.96 -7.69 -3.70
C ILE A 240 -1.87 -7.14 -4.65
N GLY A 241 -2.25 -6.75 -5.85
CA GLY A 241 -1.35 -6.17 -6.84
C GLY A 241 -0.68 -4.88 -6.33
N SER A 242 -1.43 -4.01 -5.67
CA SER A 242 -0.95 -2.73 -5.14
C SER A 242 -0.22 -2.86 -3.80
N THR A 243 -0.67 -3.74 -2.93
CA THR A 243 -0.13 -3.88 -1.57
C THR A 243 1.07 -4.83 -1.51
N TYR A 244 0.99 -5.98 -2.20
CA TYR A 244 2.03 -7.01 -2.14
C TYR A 244 3.07 -6.84 -3.26
N TYR A 245 2.66 -6.93 -4.52
CA TYR A 245 3.61 -6.88 -5.65
C TYR A 245 4.23 -5.50 -5.85
N ARG A 246 3.42 -4.45 -5.82
CA ARG A 246 3.92 -3.08 -6.03
C ARG A 246 4.85 -2.63 -4.90
N GLN A 247 4.50 -2.88 -3.64
CA GLN A 247 5.31 -2.47 -2.51
C GLN A 247 6.63 -3.26 -2.46
N THR A 248 6.59 -4.56 -2.75
CA THR A 248 7.83 -5.35 -2.85
C THR A 248 8.72 -4.87 -3.98
N ARG A 249 8.16 -4.50 -5.14
CA ARG A 249 8.95 -3.89 -6.22
C ARG A 249 9.60 -2.59 -5.79
N PHE A 250 8.94 -1.75 -5.01
CA PHE A 250 9.55 -0.54 -4.46
C PHE A 250 10.69 -0.88 -3.50
N ALA A 251 10.45 -1.82 -2.59
CA ALA A 251 11.48 -2.30 -1.69
C ALA A 251 12.69 -2.89 -2.43
N GLU A 252 12.46 -3.67 -3.48
CA GLU A 252 13.54 -4.22 -4.32
C GLU A 252 14.33 -3.11 -5.04
N PHE A 253 13.66 -2.10 -5.58
CA PHE A 253 14.36 -0.98 -6.20
C PHE A 253 15.18 -0.19 -5.19
N GLU A 254 14.62 0.08 -4.02
CA GLU A 254 15.33 0.74 -2.92
C GLU A 254 16.58 -0.05 -2.49
N LEU A 255 16.46 -1.38 -2.35
CA LEU A 255 17.58 -2.27 -2.07
C LEU A 255 18.65 -2.17 -3.17
N LEU A 256 18.25 -2.27 -4.44
CA LEU A 256 19.14 -2.23 -5.59
C LEU A 256 19.97 -0.94 -5.64
N ILE A 257 19.32 0.22 -5.47
CA ILE A 257 20.04 1.49 -5.56
C ILE A 257 20.98 1.72 -4.37
N HIS A 258 20.64 1.25 -3.18
CA HIS A 258 21.53 1.32 -2.01
C HIS A 258 22.71 0.37 -2.17
N GLU A 259 22.51 -0.90 -2.52
CA GLU A 259 23.59 -1.86 -2.75
C GLU A 259 24.51 -1.40 -3.90
N ALA A 260 23.95 -0.83 -4.97
CA ALA A 260 24.74 -0.28 -6.08
C ALA A 260 25.65 0.87 -5.61
N ALA A 261 25.11 1.82 -4.85
CA ALA A 261 25.85 2.97 -4.34
C ALA A 261 26.89 2.55 -3.30
N GLU A 262 26.60 1.62 -2.40
CA GLU A 262 27.54 1.04 -1.43
C GLU A 262 28.72 0.35 -2.14
N ASN A 263 28.51 -0.18 -3.34
CA ASN A 263 29.53 -0.78 -4.20
C ASN A 263 30.21 0.23 -5.15
N GLY A 264 29.95 1.53 -4.98
CA GLY A 264 30.61 2.60 -5.74
C GLY A 264 29.98 2.93 -7.10
N GLN A 265 28.80 2.39 -7.42
CA GLN A 265 28.04 2.75 -8.60
C GLN A 265 27.49 4.16 -8.46
N ILE A 266 27.67 5.00 -9.49
CA ILE A 266 27.06 6.33 -9.54
C ILE A 266 25.57 6.17 -9.94
N LEU A 267 24.69 6.71 -9.12
CA LEU A 267 23.26 6.73 -9.40
C LEU A 267 22.93 7.86 -10.40
N THR A 268 23.13 7.58 -11.68
CA THR A 268 22.74 8.48 -12.78
C THR A 268 21.27 8.33 -13.10
N GLU A 269 20.69 9.28 -13.85
CA GLU A 269 19.32 9.18 -14.32
C GLU A 269 19.10 7.93 -15.19
N ASP A 270 20.05 7.64 -16.08
CA ASP A 270 20.01 6.45 -16.95
C ASP A 270 19.98 5.17 -16.10
N PHE A 271 20.91 5.04 -15.13
CA PHE A 271 20.95 3.87 -14.25
C PHE A 271 19.63 3.65 -13.49
N LEU A 272 19.09 4.73 -12.92
CA LEU A 272 17.83 4.64 -12.15
C LEU A 272 16.66 4.28 -13.06
N THR A 273 16.57 4.87 -14.24
CA THR A 273 15.48 4.68 -15.19
C THR A 273 15.52 3.29 -15.82
N GLU A 274 16.69 2.84 -16.28
CA GLU A 274 16.88 1.50 -16.83
C GLU A 274 16.58 0.41 -15.80
N SER A 275 17.18 0.52 -14.60
CA SER A 275 16.96 -0.46 -13.51
C SER A 275 15.50 -0.55 -13.10
N PHE A 276 14.81 0.59 -12.98
CA PHE A 276 13.39 0.59 -12.61
C PHE A 276 12.50 0.02 -13.73
N GLY A 277 12.77 0.38 -14.99
CA GLY A 277 12.05 -0.12 -16.16
C GLY A 277 12.20 -1.63 -16.35
N GLU A 278 13.42 -2.16 -16.21
CA GLU A 278 13.68 -3.61 -16.26
C GLU A 278 12.94 -4.37 -15.16
N MET A 279 13.01 -3.85 -13.92
CA MET A 279 12.29 -4.42 -12.80
C MET A 279 10.78 -4.37 -13.03
N TYR A 280 10.24 -3.28 -13.51
CA TYR A 280 8.82 -3.13 -13.83
C TYR A 280 8.38 -4.16 -14.87
N SER A 281 9.16 -4.33 -15.96
CA SER A 281 8.92 -5.34 -16.99
C SER A 281 8.91 -6.76 -16.45
N ARG A 282 9.85 -7.11 -15.57
CA ARG A 282 9.92 -8.43 -14.95
C ARG A 282 8.68 -8.73 -14.10
N TYR A 283 8.25 -7.78 -13.26
CA TYR A 283 7.06 -7.96 -12.42
C TYR A 283 5.79 -8.21 -13.22
N TRP A 284 5.61 -7.51 -14.34
CA TRP A 284 4.38 -7.61 -15.13
C TRP A 284 4.42 -8.66 -16.25
N GLY A 285 5.61 -9.11 -16.61
CA GLY A 285 5.81 -10.14 -17.63
C GLY A 285 5.44 -9.70 -19.04
N PRO A 286 5.19 -10.65 -19.97
CA PRO A 286 5.07 -10.36 -21.37
C PRO A 286 3.75 -9.71 -21.79
N PHE A 287 2.75 -9.66 -20.91
CA PHE A 287 1.41 -9.17 -21.23
C PHE A 287 1.20 -7.68 -20.90
N MET A 288 2.23 -7.00 -20.39
CA MET A 288 2.21 -5.55 -20.21
C MET A 288 3.22 -4.87 -21.11
N GLU A 289 2.78 -3.80 -21.77
CA GLU A 289 3.66 -2.88 -22.50
C GLU A 289 4.16 -1.82 -21.50
N ILE A 290 5.45 -1.85 -21.21
CA ILE A 290 6.07 -0.83 -20.36
C ILE A 290 6.43 0.35 -21.24
N THR A 291 5.82 1.49 -20.95
CA THR A 291 6.09 2.74 -21.66
C THR A 291 7.33 3.43 -21.11
N GLU A 292 7.89 4.36 -21.87
CA GLU A 292 9.02 5.18 -21.42
C GLU A 292 8.65 5.89 -20.09
N GLU A 293 7.41 6.36 -19.96
CA GLU A 293 6.92 7.06 -18.77
C GLU A 293 7.00 6.19 -17.52
N GLU A 294 6.68 4.89 -17.62
CA GLU A 294 6.79 3.98 -16.48
C GLU A 294 8.23 3.79 -16.01
N ALA A 295 9.19 3.80 -16.92
CA ALA A 295 10.60 3.73 -16.54
C ALA A 295 11.04 4.96 -15.72
N TYR A 296 10.45 6.13 -15.93
CA TYR A 296 10.68 7.33 -15.13
C TYR A 296 9.85 7.40 -13.85
N SER A 297 8.93 6.47 -13.60
CA SER A 297 7.98 6.59 -12.49
C SER A 297 8.64 6.53 -11.09
N TRP A 298 9.89 6.05 -10.98
CA TRP A 298 10.68 6.15 -9.77
C TRP A 298 10.80 7.59 -9.24
N SER A 299 10.85 8.58 -10.14
CA SER A 299 11.05 9.98 -9.79
C SER A 299 9.84 10.65 -9.13
N ARG A 300 8.66 10.04 -9.20
CA ARG A 300 7.42 10.55 -8.59
C ARG A 300 6.93 9.76 -7.38
N ILE A 301 7.61 8.68 -7.03
CA ILE A 301 7.20 7.81 -5.92
C ILE A 301 7.77 8.38 -4.62
N PRO A 302 6.92 8.82 -3.68
CA PRO A 302 7.38 9.51 -2.47
C PRO A 302 7.98 8.57 -1.42
N HIS A 303 8.05 7.26 -1.71
CA HIS A 303 8.61 6.26 -0.80
C HIS A 303 10.13 6.22 -0.83
N PHE A 304 10.75 6.74 -1.89
CA PHE A 304 12.20 6.70 -2.09
C PHE A 304 12.92 7.92 -1.51
#